data_2c1161ce1b3866e6a1409259958a5fb8
#
_entry.id   2c1161ce1b3866e6a1409259958a5fb8
#
_cell.length_a   1.000
_cell.length_b   1.000
_cell.length_c   1.000
_cell.angle_alpha   90.00
_cell.angle_beta   90.00
_cell.angle_gamma   90.00
#
_symmetry.space_group_name_H-M   'P 1'
#
loop_
_entity.id
_entity.type
_entity.pdbx_description
1 polymer ?
#
loop_
_entity_poly.entity_id
_entity_poly.type
_entity_poly.pdbx_seq_one_letter_code
_entity_poly.pdbx_strand_id
1 'polypeptide(L)'
;MAAQEWAPIIEALTAGESLDYGQSYWLMDQVMSGELGEARLSSFLTAMAMKGATVDEIHGFADGMQDHAAHVDLPSRALDIVGTGGDGYKTVNISMMSAIVLAAMGIPLVKHGNRASTSKSGSADVIEALGVNL
;
A
#
# COMPACT_ATOMS: atom_id res chain seq x y z
N MET A 1 -28.45 -0.11 3.42
CA MET A 1 -27.41 0.83 2.93
C MET A 1 -27.75 1.14 1.49
N ALA A 2 -27.72 2.41 1.06
CA ALA A 2 -27.87 2.75 -0.35
C ALA A 2 -26.73 2.08 -1.13
N ALA A 3 -27.02 1.58 -2.34
CA ALA A 3 -25.96 1.03 -3.20
C ALA A 3 -24.96 2.16 -3.49
N GLN A 4 -23.70 1.93 -3.20
CA GLN A 4 -22.63 2.86 -3.52
C GLN A 4 -22.42 2.83 -5.03
N GLU A 5 -22.29 3.99 -5.66
CA GLU A 5 -22.11 4.11 -7.11
C GLU A 5 -20.89 4.97 -7.43
N TRP A 6 -20.26 4.70 -8.55
CA TRP A 6 -19.06 5.43 -8.99
C TRP A 6 -19.29 6.92 -9.24
N ALA A 7 -20.42 7.28 -9.89
CA ALA A 7 -20.65 8.64 -10.34
C ALA A 7 -20.64 9.67 -9.20
N PRO A 8 -21.40 9.50 -8.11
CA PRO A 8 -21.37 10.47 -7.01
C PRO A 8 -20.00 10.54 -6.31
N ILE A 9 -19.24 9.45 -6.30
CA ILE A 9 -17.90 9.43 -5.71
C ILE A 9 -16.93 10.30 -6.52
N ILE A 10 -16.87 10.11 -7.84
CA ILE A 10 -15.96 10.91 -8.66
C ILE A 10 -16.38 12.37 -8.74
N GLU A 11 -17.67 12.67 -8.71
CA GLU A 11 -18.19 14.04 -8.65
C GLU A 11 -17.72 14.74 -7.37
N ALA A 12 -17.88 14.12 -6.21
CA ALA A 12 -17.39 14.65 -4.94
C ALA A 12 -15.88 14.90 -4.96
N LEU A 13 -15.09 13.92 -5.37
CA LEU A 13 -13.63 14.03 -5.42
C LEU A 13 -13.17 15.14 -6.38
N THR A 14 -13.79 15.29 -7.55
CA THR A 14 -13.42 16.34 -8.52
C THR A 14 -13.88 17.72 -8.07
N ALA A 15 -14.90 17.81 -7.23
CA ALA A 15 -15.29 19.04 -6.54
C ALA A 15 -14.37 19.39 -5.35
N GLY A 16 -13.42 18.52 -5.00
CA GLY A 16 -12.55 18.68 -3.84
C GLY A 16 -13.21 18.29 -2.51
N GLU A 17 -14.36 17.62 -2.57
CA GLU A 17 -15.08 17.14 -1.41
C GLU A 17 -14.47 15.83 -0.91
N SER A 18 -14.60 15.56 0.37
CA SER A 18 -14.10 14.34 1.00
C SER A 18 -15.15 13.23 0.98
N LEU A 19 -14.66 12.01 0.83
CA LEU A 19 -15.49 10.82 0.99
C LEU A 19 -15.65 10.48 2.47
N ASP A 20 -16.77 9.89 2.83
CA ASP A 20 -16.90 9.26 4.13
C ASP A 20 -16.18 7.90 4.18
N TYR A 21 -16.08 7.31 5.37
CA TYR A 21 -15.47 6.01 5.58
C TYR A 21 -16.09 4.92 4.68
N GLY A 22 -17.43 4.87 4.60
CA GLY A 22 -18.13 3.83 3.85
C GLY A 22 -17.90 3.94 2.34
N GLN A 23 -17.87 5.16 1.80
CA GLN A 23 -17.55 5.43 0.41
C GLN A 23 -16.11 5.04 0.08
N SER A 24 -15.18 5.39 0.97
CA SER A 24 -13.76 5.09 0.83
C SER A 24 -13.49 3.60 0.89
N TYR A 25 -14.09 2.90 1.85
CA TYR A 25 -14.00 1.45 1.96
C TYR A 25 -14.52 0.75 0.69
N TRP A 26 -15.75 1.11 0.26
CA TRP A 26 -16.34 0.54 -0.96
C TRP A 26 -15.48 0.79 -2.20
N LEU A 27 -14.98 2.01 -2.35
CA LEU A 27 -14.12 2.35 -3.50
C LEU A 27 -12.86 1.49 -3.54
N MET A 28 -12.23 1.30 -2.39
CA MET A 28 -11.04 0.45 -2.29
C MET A 28 -11.37 -1.02 -2.53
N ASP A 29 -12.51 -1.51 -2.04
CA ASP A 29 -13.00 -2.86 -2.34
C ASP A 29 -13.16 -3.08 -3.85
N GLN A 30 -13.73 -2.09 -4.59
CA GLN A 30 -13.84 -2.14 -6.06
C GLN A 30 -12.47 -2.11 -6.76
N VAL A 31 -11.49 -1.39 -6.19
CA VAL A 31 -10.10 -1.40 -6.69
C VAL A 31 -9.47 -2.78 -6.50
N MET A 32 -9.55 -3.33 -5.31
CA MET A 32 -8.89 -4.58 -4.93
C MET A 32 -9.52 -5.80 -5.59
N SER A 33 -10.82 -5.77 -5.85
CA SER A 33 -11.53 -6.81 -6.62
C SER A 33 -11.32 -6.71 -8.14
N GLY A 34 -10.77 -5.58 -8.63
CA GLY A 34 -10.58 -5.32 -10.07
C GLY A 34 -11.84 -4.84 -10.80
N GLU A 35 -12.92 -4.60 -10.07
CA GLU A 35 -14.22 -4.19 -10.63
C GLU A 35 -14.25 -2.72 -11.10
N LEU A 36 -13.33 -1.89 -10.58
CA LEU A 36 -13.33 -0.46 -10.91
C LEU A 36 -12.93 -0.16 -12.36
N GLY A 37 -12.01 -0.93 -12.93
CA GLY A 37 -11.43 -0.72 -14.24
C GLY A 37 -10.40 0.42 -14.30
N GLU A 38 -9.48 0.36 -15.27
CA GLU A 38 -8.29 1.21 -15.33
C GLU A 38 -8.62 2.72 -15.46
N ALA A 39 -9.61 3.07 -16.27
CA ALA A 39 -9.98 4.48 -16.49
C ALA A 39 -10.52 5.13 -15.21
N ARG A 40 -11.37 4.43 -14.47
CA ARG A 40 -11.91 4.92 -13.20
C ARG A 40 -10.84 4.96 -12.11
N LEU A 41 -9.98 3.94 -12.06
CA LEU A 41 -8.84 3.90 -11.15
C LEU A 41 -7.91 5.10 -11.38
N SER A 42 -7.56 5.40 -12.63
CA SER A 42 -6.71 6.56 -12.96
C SER A 42 -7.37 7.88 -12.57
N SER A 43 -8.68 8.02 -12.81
CA SER A 43 -9.44 9.21 -12.41
C SER A 43 -9.47 9.38 -10.90
N PHE A 44 -9.73 8.31 -10.16
CA PHE A 44 -9.71 8.29 -8.69
C PHE A 44 -8.35 8.72 -8.14
N LEU A 45 -7.27 8.07 -8.57
CA LEU A 45 -5.92 8.36 -8.08
C LEU A 45 -5.51 9.81 -8.38
N THR A 46 -5.88 10.33 -9.56
CA THR A 46 -5.60 11.72 -9.93
C THR A 46 -6.37 12.69 -9.05
N ALA A 47 -7.67 12.47 -8.85
CA ALA A 47 -8.49 13.33 -8.00
C ALA A 47 -8.00 13.34 -6.54
N MET A 48 -7.64 12.16 -6.00
CA MET A 48 -7.06 12.05 -4.65
C MET A 48 -5.71 12.76 -4.53
N ALA A 49 -4.85 12.66 -5.54
CA ALA A 49 -3.55 13.35 -5.54
C ALA A 49 -3.71 14.87 -5.55
N MET A 50 -4.73 15.38 -6.23
CA MET A 50 -5.02 16.83 -6.29
C MET A 50 -5.67 17.34 -5.00
N LYS A 51 -6.61 16.57 -4.43
CA LYS A 51 -7.37 16.95 -3.23
C LYS A 51 -6.56 16.75 -1.95
N GLY A 52 -5.80 15.69 -1.86
CA GLY A 52 -5.23 15.17 -0.63
C GLY A 52 -6.24 14.30 0.15
N ALA A 53 -5.74 13.34 0.91
CA ALA A 53 -6.56 12.42 1.68
C ALA A 53 -6.88 12.94 3.08
N THR A 54 -8.09 12.67 3.56
CA THR A 54 -8.50 12.86 4.96
C THR A 54 -8.27 11.60 5.78
N VAL A 55 -8.39 11.71 7.11
CA VAL A 55 -8.23 10.58 8.02
C VAL A 55 -9.28 9.49 7.77
N ASP A 56 -10.54 9.88 7.57
CA ASP A 56 -11.63 8.94 7.31
C ASP A 56 -11.46 8.20 5.98
N GLU A 57 -10.97 8.90 4.96
CA GLU A 57 -10.63 8.29 3.67
C GLU A 57 -9.49 7.29 3.80
N ILE A 58 -8.41 7.65 4.50
CA ILE A 58 -7.27 6.74 4.73
C ILE A 58 -7.74 5.50 5.50
N HIS A 59 -8.58 5.66 6.51
CA HIS A 59 -9.12 4.56 7.31
C HIS A 59 -9.94 3.60 6.43
N GLY A 60 -10.89 4.12 5.66
CA GLY A 60 -11.70 3.30 4.75
C GLY A 60 -10.87 2.58 3.69
N PHE A 61 -9.87 3.26 3.11
CA PHE A 61 -8.96 2.63 2.15
C PHE A 61 -8.11 1.54 2.78
N ALA A 62 -7.59 1.76 3.99
CA ALA A 62 -6.76 0.78 4.70
C ALA A 62 -7.54 -0.50 5.00
N ASP A 63 -8.76 -0.36 5.53
CA ASP A 63 -9.60 -1.51 5.86
C ASP A 63 -10.03 -2.26 4.58
N GLY A 64 -10.39 -1.55 3.51
CA GLY A 64 -10.71 -2.17 2.22
C GLY A 64 -9.53 -2.93 1.62
N MET A 65 -8.30 -2.42 1.74
CA MET A 65 -7.10 -3.16 1.33
C MET A 65 -6.84 -4.38 2.22
N GLN A 66 -7.03 -4.23 3.54
CA GLN A 66 -6.76 -5.30 4.49
C GLN A 66 -7.69 -6.49 4.31
N ASP A 67 -8.95 -6.27 3.99
CA ASP A 67 -9.92 -7.33 3.75
C ASP A 67 -9.59 -8.18 2.50
N HIS A 68 -8.84 -7.62 1.55
CA HIS A 68 -8.34 -8.34 0.38
C HIS A 68 -6.91 -8.88 0.56
N ALA A 69 -6.27 -8.63 1.69
CA ALA A 69 -4.91 -9.10 1.93
C ALA A 69 -4.86 -10.62 2.09
N ALA A 70 -3.85 -11.25 1.50
CA ALA A 70 -3.60 -12.67 1.72
C ALA A 70 -3.23 -12.91 3.19
N HIS A 71 -3.90 -13.85 3.84
CA HIS A 71 -3.56 -14.24 5.19
C HIS A 71 -2.23 -15.01 5.21
N VAL A 72 -1.32 -14.59 6.06
CA VAL A 72 -0.02 -15.24 6.26
C VAL A 72 0.15 -15.55 7.74
N ASP A 73 0.39 -16.81 8.07
CA ASP A 73 0.72 -17.22 9.44
C ASP A 73 2.13 -16.73 9.79
N LEU A 74 2.22 -15.79 10.69
CA LEU A 74 3.47 -15.17 11.12
C LEU A 74 3.83 -15.61 12.54
N PRO A 75 5.14 -15.65 12.89
CA PRO A 75 5.54 -15.86 14.27
C PRO A 75 4.95 -14.78 15.18
N SER A 76 4.46 -15.18 16.36
CA SER A 76 3.78 -14.28 17.30
C SER A 76 4.63 -13.10 17.78
N ARG A 77 5.95 -13.15 17.59
CA ARG A 77 6.90 -12.09 17.91
C ARG A 77 7.90 -11.95 16.77
N ALA A 78 7.47 -11.31 15.69
CA ALA A 78 8.33 -10.93 14.59
C ALA A 78 8.35 -9.41 14.46
N LEU A 79 9.48 -8.87 14.03
CA LEU A 79 9.64 -7.45 13.74
C LEU A 79 9.47 -7.25 12.24
N ASP A 80 8.59 -6.34 11.84
CA ASP A 80 8.55 -5.85 10.46
C ASP A 80 9.32 -4.52 10.33
N ILE A 81 10.12 -4.42 9.28
CA ILE A 81 10.88 -3.21 8.95
C ILE A 81 10.50 -2.78 7.55
N VAL A 82 9.77 -1.70 7.46
CA VAL A 82 9.29 -1.16 6.20
C VAL A 82 9.71 0.29 6.02
N GLY A 83 10.09 0.64 4.81
CA GLY A 83 10.23 2.02 4.36
C GLY A 83 9.12 2.32 3.36
N THR A 84 8.47 3.45 3.49
CA THR A 84 7.39 3.87 2.58
C THR A 84 7.88 4.11 1.15
N GLY A 85 9.19 4.30 0.96
CA GLY A 85 9.76 4.63 -0.36
C GLY A 85 9.38 6.04 -0.84
N GLY A 86 9.73 6.33 -2.07
CA GLY A 86 9.27 7.56 -2.72
C GLY A 86 9.91 8.87 -2.25
N ASP A 87 10.87 8.84 -1.35
CA ASP A 87 11.56 10.01 -0.80
C ASP A 87 12.48 10.74 -1.80
N GLY A 88 12.76 10.10 -2.91
CA GLY A 88 13.58 10.67 -4.00
C GLY A 88 15.09 10.76 -3.71
N TYR A 89 15.53 10.44 -2.51
CA TYR A 89 16.95 10.61 -2.11
C TYR A 89 17.92 9.62 -2.75
N LYS A 90 17.45 8.53 -3.34
CA LYS A 90 18.26 7.51 -4.03
C LYS A 90 19.46 7.01 -3.18
N THR A 91 19.26 6.91 -1.88
CA THR A 91 20.24 6.41 -0.92
C THR A 91 20.35 4.88 -0.96
N VAL A 92 21.22 4.32 -0.15
CA VAL A 92 21.28 2.87 0.08
C VAL A 92 20.01 2.36 0.74
N ASN A 93 19.69 1.08 0.58
CA ASN A 93 18.50 0.46 1.17
C ASN A 93 18.72 0.23 2.68
N ILE A 94 18.52 1.29 3.47
CA ILE A 94 18.71 1.27 4.92
C ILE A 94 17.83 0.21 5.59
N SER A 95 16.58 0.09 5.16
CA SER A 95 15.65 -0.92 5.71
C SER A 95 16.16 -2.34 5.53
N MET A 96 16.76 -2.65 4.37
CA MET A 96 17.32 -3.97 4.12
C MET A 96 18.60 -4.21 4.92
N MET A 97 19.47 -3.22 5.01
CA MET A 97 20.70 -3.31 5.84
C MET A 97 20.34 -3.56 7.31
N SER A 98 19.36 -2.83 7.84
CA SER A 98 18.87 -3.01 9.22
C SER A 98 18.25 -4.40 9.41
N ALA A 99 17.46 -4.90 8.45
CA ALA A 99 16.87 -6.22 8.51
C ALA A 99 17.93 -7.32 8.59
N ILE A 100 18.99 -7.26 7.77
CA ILE A 100 20.09 -8.24 7.77
C ILE A 100 20.83 -8.23 9.12
N VAL A 101 21.13 -7.05 9.67
CA VAL A 101 21.79 -6.94 10.96
C VAL A 101 20.95 -7.53 12.09
N LEU A 102 19.66 -7.22 12.13
CA LEU A 102 18.75 -7.75 13.16
C LEU A 102 18.54 -9.26 13.03
N ALA A 103 18.47 -9.77 11.80
CA ALA A 103 18.41 -11.23 11.56
C ALA A 103 19.69 -11.91 12.06
N ALA A 104 20.86 -11.33 11.82
CA ALA A 104 22.12 -11.83 12.35
C ALA A 104 22.22 -11.82 13.87
N MET A 105 21.46 -10.93 14.54
CA MET A 105 21.30 -10.90 15.99
C MET A 105 20.29 -11.95 16.53
N GLY A 106 19.68 -12.74 15.65
CA GLY A 106 18.71 -13.76 16.02
C GLY A 106 17.29 -13.23 16.23
N ILE A 107 16.97 -12.03 15.81
CA ILE A 107 15.63 -11.45 15.92
C ILE A 107 14.78 -11.98 14.76
N PRO A 108 13.63 -12.62 15.03
CA PRO A 108 12.71 -13.03 13.97
C PRO A 108 12.18 -11.82 13.21
N LEU A 109 12.29 -11.87 11.89
CA LEU A 109 11.87 -10.79 11.00
C LEU A 109 10.83 -11.28 10.01
N VAL A 110 9.84 -10.45 9.78
CA VAL A 110 8.95 -10.53 8.64
C VAL A 110 9.22 -9.29 7.80
N LYS A 111 9.63 -9.50 6.57
CA LYS A 111 9.96 -8.41 5.68
C LYS A 111 9.07 -8.46 4.46
N HIS A 112 8.09 -7.57 4.38
CA HIS A 112 7.44 -7.34 3.11
C HIS A 112 8.27 -6.37 2.27
N GLY A 113 8.24 -6.55 0.97
CA GLY A 113 8.98 -5.69 0.07
C GLY A 113 8.62 -5.95 -1.37
N ASN A 114 8.70 -4.91 -2.17
CA ASN A 114 8.44 -4.99 -3.60
C ASN A 114 9.74 -5.09 -4.39
N ARG A 115 9.62 -5.59 -5.61
CA ARG A 115 10.61 -5.34 -6.65
C ARG A 115 10.66 -3.84 -6.97
N ALA A 116 11.76 -3.37 -7.53
CA ALA A 116 11.92 -1.94 -7.83
C ALA A 116 10.80 -1.42 -8.73
N SER A 117 10.11 -0.36 -8.28
CA SER A 117 9.17 0.39 -9.12
C SER A 117 9.70 1.79 -9.48
N THR A 118 10.27 2.50 -8.52
CA THR A 118 10.81 3.87 -8.69
C THR A 118 12.29 3.98 -8.35
N SER A 119 12.85 3.02 -7.62
CA SER A 119 14.28 2.92 -7.27
C SER A 119 15.03 1.99 -8.24
N LYS A 120 16.37 2.02 -8.20
CA LYS A 120 17.20 1.12 -9.02
C LYS A 120 17.17 -0.35 -8.57
N SER A 121 16.77 -0.61 -7.31
CA SER A 121 16.60 -1.95 -6.75
C SER A 121 15.58 -1.93 -5.63
N GLY A 122 14.65 -2.88 -5.62
CA GLY A 122 13.72 -3.12 -4.53
C GLY A 122 14.32 -4.01 -3.44
N SER A 123 13.61 -4.18 -2.34
CA SER A 123 14.06 -5.05 -1.24
C SER A 123 14.14 -6.51 -1.67
N ALA A 124 13.21 -6.97 -2.49
CA ALA A 124 13.21 -8.32 -3.04
C ALA A 124 14.45 -8.56 -3.93
N ASP A 125 14.78 -7.61 -4.80
CA ASP A 125 15.93 -7.72 -5.69
C ASP A 125 17.25 -7.88 -4.93
N VAL A 126 17.41 -7.17 -3.80
CA VAL A 126 18.60 -7.26 -2.95
C VAL A 126 18.71 -8.63 -2.29
N ILE A 127 17.60 -9.16 -1.75
CA ILE A 127 17.60 -10.45 -1.06
C ILE A 127 17.89 -11.58 -2.05
N GLU A 128 17.28 -11.57 -3.23
CA GLU A 128 17.56 -12.53 -4.30
C GLU A 128 19.03 -12.50 -4.72
N ALA A 129 19.63 -11.30 -4.89
CA ALA A 129 21.04 -11.14 -5.22
C ALA A 129 21.98 -11.69 -4.14
N LEU A 130 21.52 -11.73 -2.88
CA LEU A 130 22.23 -12.34 -1.76
C LEU A 130 21.99 -13.86 -1.64
N GLY A 131 21.22 -14.47 -2.54
CA GLY A 131 20.99 -15.91 -2.60
C GLY A 131 19.85 -16.41 -1.70
N VAL A 132 19.00 -15.54 -1.17
CA VAL A 132 17.82 -15.94 -0.42
C VAL A 132 16.70 -16.27 -1.42
N ASN A 133 16.05 -17.41 -1.22
CA ASN A 133 14.89 -17.82 -2.02
C ASN A 133 13.63 -17.10 -1.49
N LEU A 134 12.93 -16.41 -2.37
CA LEU A 134 11.68 -15.68 -2.08
C LEU A 134 10.45 -16.48 -2.51
#